data_72af2acaf3edf0df0d3ca90fab56e2c1
#
_entry.id   72af2acaf3edf0df0d3ca90fab56e2c1
#
_cell.length_a   1.000
_cell.length_b   1.000
_cell.length_c   1.000
_cell.angle_alpha   90.00
_cell.angle_beta   90.00
_cell.angle_gamma   90.00
#
_symmetry.space_group_name_H-M   'P 1'
#
loop_
_entity.id
_entity.type
_entity.pdbx_description
1 polymer ?
#
loop_
_entity_poly.entity_id
_entity_poly.type
_entity_poly.pdbx_seq_one_letter_code
_entity_poly.pdbx_strand_id
1 'polypeptide(L)'
;MSKFRKRIDKLKKLQLILQRKMYPFFHNTHPLFRKKDYFLKLFKEKALAYNIDALNFKEGVVLGSFQGKDYLMHCQPGNLIETTIYLDKIWEEHLAKIMSLYLDGSNGVMIDVGANIGANTLPLAAKHPQIKFHCYEPHPEIFARLKSNIKLNNFKNVEPVNSAVSNSTEKSLKFYAQKSAENMGRSSLKLNSDIKEHDEITVPTISIDDTFADSSDPVLLIKIDTQGTELEVLQSAEKTIEKFRPTILFELEDRYILDSERDLAKKTIKKFFEGLDYSLLNNTNGLDYYPLLDITKNYHGDILAIPR
;
A
#
# COMPACT_ATOMS: atom_id res chain seq x y z
N MET A 1 -3.21 23.70 25.55
CA MET A 1 -2.19 22.70 25.23
C MET A 1 -2.03 21.56 26.24
N SER A 2 -2.13 21.78 27.58
CA SER A 2 -1.87 20.72 28.59
C SER A 2 -2.95 19.61 28.68
N LYS A 3 -4.24 19.94 28.57
CA LYS A 3 -5.34 18.96 28.63
C LYS A 3 -5.37 18.01 27.43
N PHE A 4 -4.95 18.47 26.28
CA PHE A 4 -4.90 17.75 25.02
C PHE A 4 -3.77 16.71 25.02
N ARG A 5 -2.56 17.13 25.39
CA ARG A 5 -1.39 16.22 25.52
C ARG A 5 -1.68 15.08 26.51
N LYS A 6 -2.32 15.38 27.63
CA LYS A 6 -2.75 14.37 28.62
C LYS A 6 -3.78 13.37 28.06
N ARG A 7 -4.63 13.80 27.12
CA ARG A 7 -5.63 12.93 26.47
C ARG A 7 -4.98 11.97 25.45
N ILE A 8 -4.03 12.46 24.66
CA ILE A 8 -3.23 11.63 23.74
C ILE A 8 -2.40 10.63 24.53
N ASP A 9 -1.73 11.04 25.60
CA ASP A 9 -0.95 10.16 26.46
C ASP A 9 -1.84 9.08 27.11
N LYS A 10 -3.08 9.43 27.44
CA LYS A 10 -4.08 8.50 27.97
C LYS A 10 -4.55 7.48 26.90
N LEU A 11 -4.71 7.90 25.65
CA LEU A 11 -5.06 7.04 24.51
C LEU A 11 -3.89 6.11 24.13
N LYS A 12 -2.67 6.64 24.08
CA LYS A 12 -1.45 5.83 23.88
C LYS A 12 -1.26 4.81 25.01
N LYS A 13 -1.53 5.21 26.25
CA LYS A 13 -1.48 4.33 27.40
C LYS A 13 -2.57 3.25 27.39
N LEU A 14 -3.78 3.60 26.93
CA LEU A 14 -4.87 2.65 26.72
C LEU A 14 -4.56 1.66 25.59
N GLN A 15 -3.96 2.12 24.50
CA GLN A 15 -3.48 1.30 23.39
C GLN A 15 -2.39 0.32 23.85
N LEU A 16 -1.42 0.77 24.63
CA LEU A 16 -0.36 -0.06 25.23
C LEU A 16 -0.93 -1.09 26.24
N ILE A 17 -1.92 -0.69 27.05
CA ILE A 17 -2.59 -1.58 28.02
C ILE A 17 -3.40 -2.66 27.30
N LEU A 18 -4.12 -2.29 26.22
CA LEU A 18 -4.86 -3.22 25.38
C LEU A 18 -3.88 -4.17 24.64
N GLN A 19 -2.80 -3.66 24.09
CA GLN A 19 -1.75 -4.50 23.49
C GLN A 19 -1.11 -5.45 24.53
N ARG A 20 -0.74 -4.97 25.72
CA ARG A 20 -0.03 -5.79 26.72
C ARG A 20 -0.94 -6.74 27.49
N LYS A 21 -2.18 -6.35 27.84
CA LYS A 21 -3.08 -7.18 28.67
C LYS A 21 -3.96 -8.12 27.85
N MET A 22 -4.30 -7.77 26.62
CA MET A 22 -5.15 -8.61 25.77
C MET A 22 -4.35 -9.57 24.89
N TYR A 23 -3.10 -9.22 24.56
CA TYR A 23 -2.24 -10.03 23.69
C TYR A 23 -2.00 -11.46 24.20
N PRO A 24 -1.66 -11.70 25.50
CA PRO A 24 -1.40 -13.06 25.96
C PRO A 24 -2.67 -13.92 26.08
N PHE A 25 -3.83 -13.30 26.34
CA PHE A 25 -5.09 -14.03 26.59
C PHE A 25 -5.73 -14.55 25.30
N PHE A 26 -5.43 -13.94 24.17
CA PHE A 26 -6.14 -14.15 22.91
C PHE A 26 -5.33 -14.88 21.84
N HIS A 27 -4.04 -15.10 22.07
CA HIS A 27 -3.16 -15.71 21.08
C HIS A 27 -3.47 -17.20 20.81
N ASN A 28 -4.17 -17.91 21.69
CA ASN A 28 -4.29 -19.37 21.64
C ASN A 28 -5.68 -19.95 21.38
N THR A 29 -6.78 -19.20 21.28
CA THR A 29 -8.09 -19.85 21.42
C THR A 29 -9.23 -19.48 20.49
N HIS A 30 -9.15 -18.50 19.55
CA HIS A 30 -10.38 -18.20 18.79
C HIS A 30 -10.20 -17.62 17.37
N PRO A 31 -11.01 -18.06 16.37
CA PRO A 31 -11.03 -17.54 14.99
C PRO A 31 -11.38 -16.04 14.88
N LEU A 32 -11.94 -15.43 15.92
CA LEU A 32 -12.26 -14.00 16.01
C LEU A 32 -11.00 -13.10 16.02
N PHE A 33 -9.81 -13.66 16.25
CA PHE A 33 -8.56 -12.89 16.34
C PHE A 33 -7.84 -12.66 15.00
N ARG A 34 -8.25 -13.31 13.92
CA ARG A 34 -7.97 -12.81 12.56
C ARG A 34 -8.57 -11.42 12.32
N LYS A 35 -9.37 -10.91 13.26
CA LYS A 35 -9.96 -9.56 13.28
C LYS A 35 -9.18 -8.54 14.13
N LYS A 36 -7.98 -8.85 14.64
CA LYS A 36 -7.23 -7.92 15.51
C LYS A 36 -6.91 -6.62 14.78
N ASP A 37 -6.47 -6.72 13.52
CA ASP A 37 -6.19 -5.53 12.71
C ASP A 37 -7.48 -4.80 12.35
N TYR A 38 -8.57 -5.52 12.10
CA TYR A 38 -9.90 -4.94 11.92
C TYR A 38 -10.35 -4.19 13.18
N PHE A 39 -10.18 -4.75 14.39
CA PHE A 39 -10.52 -4.06 15.64
C PHE A 39 -9.58 -2.89 15.94
N LEU A 40 -8.28 -3.02 15.68
CA LEU A 40 -7.33 -1.90 15.78
C LEU A 40 -7.60 -0.84 14.72
N LYS A 41 -7.91 -1.24 13.50
CA LYS A 41 -8.33 -0.36 12.41
C LYS A 41 -9.66 0.32 12.77
N LEU A 42 -10.67 -0.42 13.19
CA LEU A 42 -11.97 0.12 13.63
C LEU A 42 -11.84 0.98 14.88
N PHE A 43 -10.95 0.66 15.82
CA PHE A 43 -10.66 1.48 16.99
C PHE A 43 -9.90 2.74 16.62
N LYS A 44 -8.93 2.65 15.71
CA LYS A 44 -8.26 3.81 15.11
C LYS A 44 -9.26 4.66 14.32
N GLU A 45 -10.06 4.07 13.45
CA GLU A 45 -11.10 4.76 12.68
C GLU A 45 -12.15 5.44 13.58
N LYS A 46 -12.64 4.76 14.63
CA LYS A 46 -13.58 5.37 15.60
C LYS A 46 -12.90 6.38 16.51
N ALA A 47 -11.71 6.12 17.02
CA ALA A 47 -10.94 7.10 17.79
C ALA A 47 -10.58 8.32 16.93
N LEU A 48 -10.30 8.13 15.65
CA LEU A 48 -10.06 9.17 14.66
C LEU A 48 -11.35 9.93 14.34
N ALA A 49 -12.47 9.28 14.07
CA ALA A 49 -13.76 9.91 13.83
C ALA A 49 -14.23 10.76 15.03
N TYR A 50 -14.00 10.28 16.26
CA TYR A 50 -14.33 11.05 17.47
C TYR A 50 -13.33 12.17 17.83
N ASN A 51 -12.09 12.12 17.34
CA ASN A 51 -11.03 13.06 17.70
C ASN A 51 -10.63 14.02 16.58
N ILE A 52 -11.07 13.82 15.34
CA ILE A 52 -10.71 14.72 14.23
C ILE A 52 -11.24 16.14 14.50
N ASP A 53 -12.49 16.28 14.96
CA ASP A 53 -13.05 17.58 15.39
C ASP A 53 -12.37 18.12 16.65
N ALA A 54 -11.90 17.25 17.54
CA ALA A 54 -11.24 17.63 18.79
C ALA A 54 -9.75 17.95 18.63
N LEU A 55 -9.12 17.50 17.53
CA LEU A 55 -7.69 17.69 17.30
C LEU A 55 -7.35 19.00 16.61
N ASN A 56 -8.33 19.74 16.07
CA ASN A 56 -8.05 20.90 15.20
C ASN A 56 -7.01 20.57 14.12
N PHE A 57 -7.00 19.31 13.63
CA PHE A 57 -6.12 18.92 12.55
C PHE A 57 -6.49 19.76 11.33
N LYS A 58 -5.60 20.66 10.96
CA LYS A 58 -5.71 21.47 9.76
C LYS A 58 -4.83 20.88 8.69
N GLU A 59 -5.23 21.06 7.45
CA GLU A 59 -4.38 20.81 6.31
C GLU A 59 -3.00 21.45 6.49
N GLY A 60 -1.96 20.70 6.22
CA GLY A 60 -0.59 21.19 6.36
C GLY A 60 0.49 20.13 6.13
N VAL A 61 1.72 20.59 6.27
CA VAL A 61 2.90 19.71 6.10
C VAL A 61 3.21 19.01 7.42
N VAL A 62 3.34 17.70 7.35
CA VAL A 62 3.73 16.83 8.47
C VAL A 62 5.16 16.34 8.25
N LEU A 63 5.99 16.45 9.28
CA LEU A 63 7.30 15.82 9.33
C LEU A 63 7.11 14.36 9.74
N GLY A 64 7.36 13.44 8.81
CA GLY A 64 7.46 12.02 9.05
C GLY A 64 8.90 11.58 9.29
N SER A 65 9.11 10.40 9.85
CA SER A 65 10.44 9.83 10.03
C SER A 65 10.41 8.32 9.91
N PHE A 66 11.37 7.76 9.18
CA PHE A 66 11.54 6.33 9.00
C PHE A 66 13.01 5.95 9.18
N GLN A 67 13.29 5.09 10.16
CA GLN A 67 14.65 4.60 10.48
C GLN A 67 15.71 5.72 10.54
N GLY A 68 15.35 6.85 11.17
CA GLY A 68 16.25 7.99 11.36
C GLY A 68 16.43 8.89 10.13
N LYS A 69 15.58 8.72 9.11
CA LYS A 69 15.49 9.61 7.95
C LYS A 69 14.14 10.31 7.95
N ASP A 70 14.17 11.61 7.79
CA ASP A 70 13.00 12.47 7.81
C ASP A 70 12.48 12.70 6.38
N TYR A 71 11.16 12.86 6.27
CA TYR A 71 10.47 13.25 5.05
C TYR A 71 9.28 14.14 5.37
N LEU A 72 8.85 14.90 4.38
CA LEU A 72 7.70 15.79 4.50
C LEU A 72 6.50 15.23 3.73
N MET A 73 5.31 15.32 4.31
CA MET A 73 4.07 14.93 3.67
C MET A 73 3.04 16.01 3.86
N HIS A 74 2.43 16.47 2.77
CA HIS A 74 1.25 17.33 2.85
C HIS A 74 0.04 16.46 3.18
N CYS A 75 -0.58 16.71 4.33
CA CYS A 75 -1.69 15.93 4.87
C CYS A 75 -2.95 16.79 5.00
N GLN A 76 -4.10 16.19 4.72
CA GLN A 76 -5.43 16.76 4.86
C GLN A 76 -6.23 15.97 5.92
N PRO A 77 -7.06 16.62 6.73
CA PRO A 77 -7.92 15.91 7.67
C PRO A 77 -9.02 15.12 6.94
N GLY A 78 -9.55 14.09 7.61
CA GLY A 78 -10.66 13.28 7.09
C GLY A 78 -10.26 12.04 6.30
N ASN A 79 -8.98 11.89 5.95
CA ASN A 79 -8.45 10.71 5.28
C ASN A 79 -7.68 9.82 6.26
N LEU A 80 -7.86 8.50 6.18
CA LEU A 80 -7.24 7.55 7.11
C LEU A 80 -5.71 7.57 7.03
N ILE A 81 -5.16 7.52 5.80
CA ILE A 81 -3.71 7.49 5.55
C ILE A 81 -3.07 8.74 6.15
N GLU A 82 -3.61 9.91 5.80
CA GLU A 82 -3.05 11.20 6.17
C GLU A 82 -3.20 11.48 7.67
N THR A 83 -4.33 11.07 8.25
CA THR A 83 -4.52 11.18 9.70
C THR A 83 -3.57 10.25 10.45
N THR A 84 -3.30 9.05 9.93
CA THR A 84 -2.30 8.14 10.50
C THR A 84 -0.90 8.74 10.41
N ILE A 85 -0.52 9.31 9.25
CA ILE A 85 0.77 10.01 9.09
C ILE A 85 0.89 11.20 10.04
N TYR A 86 -0.21 11.98 10.21
CA TYR A 86 -0.21 13.09 11.15
C TYR A 86 0.06 12.63 12.60
N LEU A 87 -0.54 11.50 13.02
CA LEU A 87 -0.45 10.97 14.38
C LEU A 87 0.83 10.16 14.62
N ASP A 88 1.08 9.18 13.76
CA ASP A 88 2.11 8.16 13.93
C ASP A 88 3.41 8.50 13.18
N LYS A 89 3.38 9.57 12.34
CA LYS A 89 4.51 10.06 11.52
C LYS A 89 4.91 9.14 10.37
N ILE A 90 4.17 8.04 10.16
CA ILE A 90 4.38 7.08 9.09
C ILE A 90 3.09 6.29 8.86
N TRP A 91 2.85 5.93 7.62
CA TRP A 91 1.82 4.98 7.19
C TRP A 91 2.43 3.58 7.10
N GLU A 92 1.75 2.55 7.61
CA GLU A 92 2.13 1.15 7.48
C GLU A 92 3.64 0.88 7.72
N GLU A 93 4.16 1.35 8.85
CA GLU A 93 5.59 1.24 9.18
C GLU A 93 6.13 -0.19 9.01
N HIS A 94 5.30 -1.21 9.26
CA HIS A 94 5.68 -2.61 9.11
C HIS A 94 5.97 -2.98 7.65
N LEU A 95 5.17 -2.50 6.69
CA LEU A 95 5.43 -2.71 5.26
C LEU A 95 6.68 -1.95 4.82
N ALA A 96 6.85 -0.70 5.26
CA ALA A 96 8.05 0.07 4.98
C ALA A 96 9.31 -0.64 5.48
N LYS A 97 9.28 -1.25 6.68
CA LYS A 97 10.40 -2.03 7.22
C LYS A 97 10.73 -3.24 6.36
N ILE A 98 9.73 -3.99 5.91
CA ILE A 98 9.94 -5.17 5.05
C ILE A 98 10.48 -4.75 3.70
N MET A 99 9.87 -3.78 3.04
CA MET A 99 10.37 -3.28 1.76
C MET A 99 11.81 -2.77 1.87
N SER A 100 12.14 -2.06 2.96
CA SER A 100 13.50 -1.57 3.22
C SER A 100 14.54 -2.68 3.27
N LEU A 101 14.22 -3.87 3.81
CA LEU A 101 15.16 -5.01 3.86
C LEU A 101 15.63 -5.46 2.47
N TYR A 102 14.75 -5.38 1.46
CA TYR A 102 15.09 -5.76 0.08
C TYR A 102 15.79 -4.66 -0.71
N LEU A 103 15.83 -3.44 -0.16
CA LEU A 103 16.49 -2.28 -0.77
C LEU A 103 17.85 -1.98 -0.12
N ASP A 104 18.08 -2.45 1.13
CA ASP A 104 19.30 -2.15 1.89
C ASP A 104 20.55 -2.69 1.17
N GLY A 105 21.55 -1.81 1.03
CA GLY A 105 22.84 -2.15 0.41
C GLY A 105 22.80 -2.40 -1.11
N SER A 106 21.64 -2.21 -1.76
CA SER A 106 21.45 -2.45 -3.18
C SER A 106 21.40 -1.16 -3.99
N ASN A 107 21.60 -1.28 -5.30
CA ASN A 107 21.33 -0.25 -6.29
C ASN A 107 20.37 -0.84 -7.33
N GLY A 108 19.36 -0.09 -7.73
CA GLY A 108 18.37 -0.56 -8.70
C GLY A 108 17.07 0.18 -8.59
N VAL A 109 15.99 -0.51 -8.91
CA VAL A 109 14.66 0.07 -9.05
C VAL A 109 13.68 -0.58 -8.08
N MET A 110 12.85 0.26 -7.45
CA MET A 110 11.59 -0.15 -6.83
C MET A 110 10.42 0.38 -7.66
N ILE A 111 9.46 -0.48 -7.93
CA ILE A 111 8.21 -0.14 -8.62
C ILE A 111 7.08 -0.12 -7.58
N ASP A 112 6.35 1.00 -7.51
CA ASP A 112 5.19 1.18 -6.62
C ASP A 112 3.93 1.42 -7.48
N VAL A 113 3.10 0.39 -7.61
CA VAL A 113 1.85 0.44 -8.38
C VAL A 113 0.69 0.70 -7.41
N GLY A 114 -0.03 1.80 -7.65
CA GLY A 114 -0.98 2.36 -6.70
C GLY A 114 -0.25 3.19 -5.63
N ALA A 115 0.65 4.07 -6.06
CA ALA A 115 1.51 4.85 -5.16
C ALA A 115 0.75 5.86 -4.30
N ASN A 116 -0.51 6.16 -4.66
CA ASN A 116 -1.35 7.10 -3.93
C ASN A 116 -0.62 8.45 -3.76
N ILE A 117 -0.67 9.06 -2.59
CA ILE A 117 0.05 10.32 -2.26
C ILE A 117 1.55 10.12 -1.96
N GLY A 118 2.08 8.89 -2.10
CA GLY A 118 3.46 8.53 -1.82
C GLY A 118 3.71 8.06 -0.39
N ALA A 119 2.67 7.65 0.33
CA ALA A 119 2.76 7.29 1.75
C ALA A 119 3.73 6.14 2.05
N ASN A 120 3.85 5.17 1.14
CA ASN A 120 4.81 4.07 1.24
C ASN A 120 6.16 4.41 0.58
N THR A 121 6.14 5.12 -0.55
CA THR A 121 7.38 5.44 -1.30
C THR A 121 8.26 6.47 -0.61
N LEU A 122 7.70 7.60 -0.10
CA LEU A 122 8.55 8.72 0.35
C LEU A 122 9.43 8.39 1.56
N PRO A 123 8.98 7.65 2.59
CA PRO A 123 9.88 7.19 3.66
C PRO A 123 11.02 6.31 3.14
N LEU A 124 10.74 5.45 2.15
CA LEU A 124 11.77 4.60 1.53
C LEU A 124 12.73 5.41 0.67
N ALA A 125 12.24 6.38 -0.09
CA ALA A 125 13.06 7.26 -0.92
C ALA A 125 14.02 8.13 -0.08
N ALA A 126 13.57 8.59 1.10
CA ALA A 126 14.42 9.28 2.06
C ALA A 126 15.50 8.36 2.66
N LYS A 127 15.16 7.08 2.91
CA LYS A 127 16.06 6.09 3.49
C LYS A 127 17.06 5.55 2.48
N HIS A 128 16.66 5.37 1.22
CA HIS A 128 17.42 4.73 0.15
C HIS A 128 17.64 5.68 -1.05
N PRO A 129 18.44 6.75 -0.92
CA PRO A 129 18.62 7.74 -1.98
C PRO A 129 19.28 7.16 -3.25
N GLN A 130 19.92 5.99 -3.16
CA GLN A 130 20.54 5.28 -4.28
C GLN A 130 19.55 4.45 -5.12
N ILE A 131 18.33 4.20 -4.60
CA ILE A 131 17.28 3.45 -5.30
C ILE A 131 16.46 4.42 -6.15
N LYS A 132 16.11 4.01 -7.38
CA LYS A 132 15.16 4.70 -8.24
C LYS A 132 13.76 4.17 -7.96
N PHE A 133 12.82 5.06 -7.70
CA PHE A 133 11.42 4.70 -7.42
C PHE A 133 10.56 5.10 -8.61
N HIS A 134 9.89 4.14 -9.26
CA HIS A 134 8.88 4.38 -10.28
C HIS A 134 7.49 4.22 -9.66
N CYS A 135 6.73 5.30 -9.62
CA CYS A 135 5.47 5.40 -8.88
C CYS A 135 4.30 5.61 -9.83
N TYR A 136 3.41 4.63 -9.96
CA TYR A 136 2.25 4.68 -10.82
C TYR A 136 0.99 5.00 -10.02
N GLU A 137 0.31 6.10 -10.39
CA GLU A 137 -0.93 6.53 -9.78
C GLU A 137 -1.89 7.05 -10.86
N PRO A 138 -2.99 6.34 -11.16
CA PRO A 138 -3.91 6.71 -12.23
C PRO A 138 -4.82 7.89 -11.88
N HIS A 139 -5.22 8.06 -10.61
CA HIS A 139 -6.16 9.11 -10.22
C HIS A 139 -5.51 10.50 -10.35
N PRO A 140 -6.01 11.42 -11.20
CA PRO A 140 -5.30 12.66 -11.53
C PRO A 140 -5.10 13.58 -10.32
N GLU A 141 -6.08 13.67 -9.40
CA GLU A 141 -5.96 14.52 -8.21
C GLU A 141 -4.97 13.92 -7.20
N ILE A 142 -4.99 12.60 -6.99
CA ILE A 142 -4.04 11.91 -6.10
C ILE A 142 -2.64 12.02 -6.69
N PHE A 143 -2.49 11.83 -8.00
CA PHE A 143 -1.21 12.02 -8.70
C PHE A 143 -0.65 13.43 -8.54
N ALA A 144 -1.49 14.46 -8.65
CA ALA A 144 -1.05 15.84 -8.42
C ALA A 144 -0.51 16.03 -6.99
N ARG A 145 -1.12 15.37 -6.01
CA ARG A 145 -0.66 15.36 -4.62
C ARG A 145 0.64 14.58 -4.44
N LEU A 146 0.78 13.41 -5.08
CA LEU A 146 2.02 12.65 -5.13
C LEU A 146 3.18 13.52 -5.65
N LYS A 147 2.98 14.19 -6.79
CA LYS A 147 3.98 15.11 -7.35
C LYS A 147 4.34 16.25 -6.40
N SER A 148 3.34 16.82 -5.73
CA SER A 148 3.55 17.88 -4.75
C SER A 148 4.41 17.39 -3.58
N ASN A 149 4.14 16.20 -3.07
CA ASN A 149 4.88 15.59 -1.98
C ASN A 149 6.32 15.24 -2.37
N ILE A 150 6.55 14.73 -3.59
CA ILE A 150 7.91 14.49 -4.13
C ILE A 150 8.68 15.82 -4.20
N LYS A 151 8.05 16.86 -4.75
CA LYS A 151 8.65 18.19 -4.86
C LYS A 151 8.98 18.80 -3.50
N LEU A 152 8.10 18.63 -2.52
CA LEU A 152 8.28 19.13 -1.15
C LEU A 152 9.56 18.58 -0.51
N ASN A 153 9.92 17.32 -0.81
CA ASN A 153 11.12 16.66 -0.32
C ASN A 153 12.34 16.87 -1.23
N ASN A 154 12.17 17.50 -2.38
CA ASN A 154 13.23 17.63 -3.40
C ASN A 154 13.84 16.27 -3.84
N PHE A 155 13.06 15.19 -3.78
CA PHE A 155 13.53 13.87 -4.21
C PHE A 155 13.78 13.84 -5.72
N LYS A 156 14.98 13.40 -6.10
CA LYS A 156 15.42 13.22 -7.49
C LYS A 156 15.39 11.76 -7.93
N ASN A 157 15.22 10.88 -6.99
CA ASN A 157 15.20 9.44 -7.16
C ASN A 157 13.75 8.87 -7.24
N VAL A 158 12.73 9.73 -7.30
CA VAL A 158 11.32 9.33 -7.42
C VAL A 158 10.74 9.87 -8.71
N GLU A 159 10.27 8.96 -9.56
CA GLU A 159 9.64 9.25 -10.85
C GLU A 159 8.15 8.91 -10.80
N PRO A 160 7.26 9.90 -10.72
CA PRO A 160 5.82 9.69 -10.74
C PRO A 160 5.28 9.59 -12.16
N VAL A 161 4.41 8.60 -12.41
CA VAL A 161 3.75 8.35 -13.70
C VAL A 161 2.23 8.34 -13.50
N ASN A 162 1.51 9.22 -14.21
CA ASN A 162 0.05 9.27 -14.16
C ASN A 162 -0.56 8.26 -15.13
N SER A 163 -0.54 7.00 -14.75
CA SER A 163 -1.08 5.90 -15.55
C SER A 163 -1.53 4.77 -14.64
N ALA A 164 -2.52 4.03 -15.08
CA ALA A 164 -2.81 2.71 -14.54
C ALA A 164 -1.83 1.69 -15.13
N VAL A 165 -1.45 0.69 -14.34
CA VAL A 165 -0.66 -0.44 -14.82
C VAL A 165 -1.60 -1.58 -15.16
N SER A 166 -1.50 -2.13 -16.38
CA SER A 166 -2.36 -3.21 -16.86
C SER A 166 -1.67 -3.99 -17.97
N ASN A 167 -2.09 -5.24 -18.15
CA ASN A 167 -1.74 -6.08 -19.31
C ASN A 167 -2.60 -5.80 -20.55
N SER A 168 -3.50 -4.82 -20.49
CA SER A 168 -4.34 -4.43 -21.62
C SER A 168 -3.51 -3.86 -22.77
N THR A 169 -3.90 -4.18 -23.99
CA THR A 169 -3.33 -3.56 -25.20
C THR A 169 -3.91 -2.18 -25.50
N GLU A 170 -4.96 -1.78 -24.78
CA GLU A 170 -5.55 -0.45 -24.91
C GLU A 170 -4.68 0.59 -24.24
N LYS A 171 -4.50 1.74 -24.89
CA LYS A 171 -3.68 2.85 -24.37
C LYS A 171 -4.33 3.61 -23.23
N SER A 172 -5.60 3.39 -23.00
CA SER A 172 -6.36 3.99 -21.91
C SER A 172 -7.54 3.12 -21.54
N LEU A 173 -7.88 3.11 -20.26
CA LEU A 173 -8.98 2.33 -19.70
C LEU A 173 -9.92 3.23 -18.89
N LYS A 174 -11.15 2.74 -18.72
CA LYS A 174 -12.10 3.33 -17.77
C LYS A 174 -11.58 3.11 -16.34
N PHE A 175 -11.68 4.15 -15.53
CA PHE A 175 -11.28 4.15 -14.14
C PHE A 175 -12.41 4.73 -13.28
N TYR A 176 -12.74 4.05 -12.21
CA TYR A 176 -13.77 4.45 -11.27
C TYR A 176 -13.14 5.26 -10.13
N ALA A 177 -13.16 6.57 -10.31
CA ALA A 177 -12.58 7.53 -9.38
C ALA A 177 -13.55 7.81 -8.24
N GLN A 178 -13.22 7.39 -7.03
CA GLN A 178 -14.03 7.61 -5.83
C GLN A 178 -14.12 9.10 -5.50
N LYS A 179 -15.34 9.61 -5.26
CA LYS A 179 -15.59 11.04 -4.95
C LYS A 179 -15.30 11.41 -3.50
N SER A 180 -15.45 10.47 -2.58
CA SER A 180 -15.28 10.75 -1.16
C SER A 180 -13.82 11.03 -0.84
N ALA A 181 -13.55 12.24 -0.31
CA ALA A 181 -12.21 12.63 0.17
C ALA A 181 -11.66 11.66 1.24
N GLU A 182 -12.54 10.99 2.00
CA GLU A 182 -12.16 10.03 3.03
C GLU A 182 -11.54 8.75 2.45
N ASN A 183 -11.83 8.43 1.18
CA ASN A 183 -11.51 7.14 0.58
C ASN A 183 -11.08 7.19 -0.90
N MET A 184 -10.53 8.30 -1.37
CA MET A 184 -10.08 8.41 -2.78
C MET A 184 -9.10 7.30 -3.18
N GLY A 185 -8.32 6.78 -2.24
CA GLY A 185 -7.40 5.66 -2.46
C GLY A 185 -8.07 4.32 -2.81
N ARG A 186 -9.41 4.22 -2.72
CA ARG A 186 -10.17 3.02 -3.14
C ARG A 186 -10.59 3.03 -4.60
N SER A 187 -10.14 3.99 -5.38
CA SER A 187 -10.40 4.05 -6.82
C SER A 187 -9.75 2.88 -7.55
N SER A 188 -10.38 2.35 -8.60
CA SER A 188 -9.90 1.16 -9.31
C SER A 188 -10.31 1.16 -10.78
N LEU A 189 -9.63 0.33 -11.60
CA LEU A 189 -10.07 -0.01 -12.96
C LEU A 189 -11.31 -0.92 -12.98
N LYS A 190 -11.63 -1.55 -11.85
CA LYS A 190 -12.82 -2.41 -11.71
C LYS A 190 -13.78 -1.82 -10.69
N LEU A 191 -15.07 -1.78 -11.05
CA LEU A 191 -16.11 -1.38 -10.13
C LEU A 191 -16.34 -2.50 -9.11
N ASN A 192 -15.96 -2.29 -7.87
CA ASN A 192 -16.17 -3.23 -6.77
C ASN A 192 -17.13 -2.67 -5.71
N SER A 193 -17.49 -3.47 -4.71
CA SER A 193 -18.50 -3.12 -3.70
C SER A 193 -18.10 -1.96 -2.78
N ASP A 194 -16.82 -1.62 -2.72
CA ASP A 194 -16.29 -0.54 -1.90
C ASP A 194 -16.36 0.84 -2.57
N ILE A 195 -16.51 0.87 -3.91
CA ILE A 195 -16.66 2.08 -4.71
C ILE A 195 -18.14 2.46 -4.77
N LYS A 196 -18.55 3.40 -3.93
CA LYS A 196 -19.98 3.78 -3.81
C LYS A 196 -20.35 4.98 -4.68
N GLU A 197 -19.68 6.10 -4.47
CA GLU A 197 -19.87 7.33 -5.22
C GLU A 197 -18.61 7.60 -6.04
N HIS A 198 -18.70 7.52 -7.35
CA HIS A 198 -17.55 7.64 -8.24
C HIS A 198 -17.87 8.44 -9.49
N ASP A 199 -16.82 8.98 -10.09
CA ASP A 199 -16.85 9.42 -11.49
C ASP A 199 -16.18 8.35 -12.35
N GLU A 200 -16.74 8.14 -13.53
CA GLU A 200 -16.07 7.35 -14.57
C GLU A 200 -15.17 8.28 -15.38
N ILE A 201 -13.88 8.05 -15.28
CA ILE A 201 -12.88 8.80 -16.05
C ILE A 201 -12.08 7.84 -16.93
N THR A 202 -11.40 8.39 -17.92
CA THR A 202 -10.45 7.63 -18.75
C THR A 202 -9.04 7.96 -18.29
N VAL A 203 -8.23 6.93 -18.01
CA VAL A 203 -6.83 7.08 -17.58
C VAL A 203 -5.89 6.37 -18.56
N PRO A 204 -4.69 6.91 -18.80
CA PRO A 204 -3.67 6.20 -19.57
C PRO A 204 -3.31 4.87 -18.95
N THR A 205 -2.91 3.90 -19.76
CA THR A 205 -2.41 2.60 -19.32
C THR A 205 -0.99 2.36 -19.79
N ILE A 206 -0.25 1.61 -19.01
CA ILE A 206 1.11 1.21 -19.31
C ILE A 206 1.36 -0.22 -18.82
N SER A 207 2.22 -0.93 -19.53
CA SER A 207 2.76 -2.22 -19.10
C SER A 207 4.11 -2.02 -18.41
N ILE A 208 4.36 -2.75 -17.32
CA ILE A 208 5.68 -2.76 -16.67
C ILE A 208 6.70 -3.36 -17.63
N ASP A 209 6.35 -4.44 -18.33
CA ASP A 209 7.25 -5.09 -19.29
C ASP A 209 7.71 -4.14 -20.39
N ASP A 210 6.80 -3.30 -20.93
CA ASP A 210 7.17 -2.32 -21.96
C ASP A 210 8.08 -1.22 -21.38
N THR A 211 7.86 -0.83 -20.13
CA THR A 211 8.66 0.21 -19.48
C THR A 211 10.08 -0.27 -19.16
N PHE A 212 10.24 -1.53 -18.77
CA PHE A 212 11.51 -2.10 -18.31
C PHE A 212 12.16 -3.07 -19.30
N ALA A 213 11.65 -3.16 -20.55
CA ALA A 213 12.17 -4.05 -21.58
C ALA A 213 13.69 -3.87 -21.76
N ASP A 214 14.13 -2.64 -21.92
CA ASP A 214 15.53 -2.27 -22.17
C ASP A 214 16.28 -1.81 -20.91
N SER A 215 15.67 -1.98 -19.72
CA SER A 215 16.33 -1.56 -18.48
C SER A 215 17.56 -2.40 -18.19
N SER A 216 18.68 -1.72 -17.90
CA SER A 216 19.90 -2.31 -17.36
C SER A 216 19.90 -2.32 -15.82
N ASP A 217 19.10 -1.45 -15.20
CA ASP A 217 18.99 -1.38 -13.75
C ASP A 217 18.12 -2.54 -13.23
N PRO A 218 18.58 -3.30 -12.24
CA PRO A 218 17.82 -4.41 -11.70
C PRO A 218 16.56 -3.89 -10.99
N VAL A 219 15.41 -4.51 -11.25
CA VAL A 219 14.20 -4.33 -10.46
C VAL A 219 14.33 -5.19 -9.22
N LEU A 220 14.37 -4.56 -8.05
CA LEU A 220 14.59 -5.20 -6.76
C LEU A 220 13.29 -5.56 -6.05
N LEU A 221 12.31 -4.68 -6.18
CA LEU A 221 11.04 -4.78 -5.47
C LEU A 221 9.90 -4.20 -6.31
N ILE A 222 8.77 -4.91 -6.33
CA ILE A 222 7.50 -4.42 -6.88
C ILE A 222 6.46 -4.42 -5.76
N LYS A 223 5.89 -3.24 -5.43
CA LYS A 223 4.69 -3.13 -4.59
C LYS A 223 3.47 -2.97 -5.48
N ILE A 224 2.40 -3.71 -5.19
CA ILE A 224 1.12 -3.64 -5.92
C ILE A 224 -0.02 -3.48 -4.91
N ASP A 225 -0.78 -2.39 -5.06
CA ASP A 225 -1.96 -2.10 -4.26
C ASP A 225 -2.93 -1.31 -5.16
N THR A 226 -3.72 -2.05 -5.92
CA THR A 226 -4.56 -1.50 -7.01
C THR A 226 -6.05 -1.75 -6.82
N GLN A 227 -6.41 -2.27 -5.64
CA GLN A 227 -7.80 -2.43 -5.22
C GLN A 227 -8.62 -3.33 -6.17
N GLY A 228 -8.02 -4.50 -6.55
CA GLY A 228 -8.71 -5.56 -7.29
C GLY A 228 -8.20 -5.81 -8.72
N THR A 229 -7.08 -5.19 -9.13
CA THR A 229 -6.45 -5.42 -10.44
C THR A 229 -5.01 -5.95 -10.32
N GLU A 230 -4.69 -6.57 -9.20
CA GLU A 230 -3.34 -7.10 -8.91
C GLU A 230 -2.91 -8.16 -9.93
N LEU A 231 -3.84 -8.99 -10.42
CA LEU A 231 -3.56 -10.00 -11.45
C LEU A 231 -3.12 -9.35 -12.77
N GLU A 232 -3.83 -8.32 -13.21
CA GLU A 232 -3.51 -7.59 -14.44
C GLU A 232 -2.15 -6.91 -14.35
N VAL A 233 -1.83 -6.37 -13.17
CA VAL A 233 -0.50 -5.78 -12.91
C VAL A 233 0.59 -6.84 -12.97
N LEU A 234 0.43 -7.99 -12.29
CA LEU A 234 1.37 -9.11 -12.34
C LEU A 234 1.61 -9.59 -13.76
N GLN A 235 0.54 -9.77 -14.55
CA GLN A 235 0.64 -10.18 -15.95
C GLN A 235 1.34 -9.14 -16.83
N SER A 236 1.21 -7.85 -16.52
CA SER A 236 1.91 -6.77 -17.23
C SER A 236 3.40 -6.71 -16.91
N ALA A 237 3.87 -7.45 -15.89
CA ALA A 237 5.23 -7.46 -15.40
C ALA A 237 5.92 -8.83 -15.56
N GLU A 238 5.31 -9.79 -16.24
CA GLU A 238 5.77 -11.17 -16.26
C GLU A 238 7.22 -11.31 -16.74
N LYS A 239 7.58 -10.67 -17.87
CA LYS A 239 8.96 -10.71 -18.42
C LYS A 239 9.94 -9.97 -17.50
N THR A 240 9.52 -8.88 -16.89
CA THR A 240 10.32 -8.11 -15.93
C THR A 240 10.59 -8.95 -14.68
N ILE A 241 9.57 -9.68 -14.19
CA ILE A 241 9.70 -10.59 -13.06
C ILE A 241 10.62 -11.78 -13.39
N GLU A 242 10.48 -12.38 -14.57
CA GLU A 242 11.37 -13.44 -15.05
C GLU A 242 12.82 -12.97 -15.12
N LYS A 243 13.05 -11.78 -15.72
CA LYS A 243 14.39 -11.22 -15.96
C LYS A 243 15.11 -10.85 -14.67
N PHE A 244 14.45 -10.17 -13.76
CA PHE A 244 15.09 -9.54 -12.60
C PHE A 244 14.85 -10.27 -11.29
N ARG A 245 13.87 -11.15 -11.23
CA ARG A 245 13.52 -11.94 -10.03
C ARG A 245 13.29 -11.06 -8.79
N PRO A 246 12.50 -9.95 -8.88
CA PRO A 246 12.28 -9.04 -7.77
C PRO A 246 11.51 -9.72 -6.64
N THR A 247 11.63 -9.19 -5.42
CA THR A 247 10.61 -9.42 -4.40
C THR A 247 9.33 -8.69 -4.78
N ILE A 248 8.17 -9.30 -4.54
CA ILE A 248 6.88 -8.69 -4.85
C ILE A 248 6.03 -8.64 -3.59
N LEU A 249 5.57 -7.44 -3.22
CA LEU A 249 4.63 -7.22 -2.13
C LEU A 249 3.31 -6.75 -2.73
N PHE A 250 2.23 -7.51 -2.53
CA PHE A 250 0.93 -7.13 -3.07
C PHE A 250 -0.20 -7.33 -2.06
N GLU A 251 -1.18 -6.42 -2.09
CA GLU A 251 -2.41 -6.56 -1.30
C GLU A 251 -3.36 -7.49 -2.05
N LEU A 252 -3.95 -8.47 -1.35
CA LEU A 252 -5.00 -9.31 -1.89
C LEU A 252 -6.20 -9.29 -0.94
N GLU A 253 -7.28 -8.68 -1.42
CA GLU A 253 -8.51 -8.53 -0.66
C GLU A 253 -9.70 -9.06 -1.46
N ASP A 254 -10.37 -10.09 -0.95
CA ASP A 254 -11.52 -10.71 -1.62
C ASP A 254 -12.63 -9.70 -1.95
N ARG A 255 -12.79 -8.65 -1.15
CA ARG A 255 -13.82 -7.60 -1.35
C ARG A 255 -13.58 -6.71 -2.57
N TYR A 256 -12.35 -6.63 -3.08
CA TYR A 256 -12.02 -5.81 -4.25
C TYR A 256 -12.16 -6.60 -5.55
N ILE A 257 -12.22 -7.92 -5.48
CA ILE A 257 -12.38 -8.78 -6.64
C ILE A 257 -13.88 -9.13 -6.78
N LEU A 258 -14.42 -8.98 -8.00
CA LEU A 258 -15.81 -9.36 -8.27
C LEU A 258 -16.03 -10.83 -7.90
N ASP A 259 -17.16 -11.13 -7.23
CA ASP A 259 -17.49 -12.49 -6.77
C ASP A 259 -17.39 -13.53 -7.88
N SER A 260 -17.82 -13.17 -9.10
CA SER A 260 -17.75 -14.03 -10.29
C SER A 260 -16.33 -14.32 -10.80
N GLU A 261 -15.36 -13.49 -10.48
CA GLU A 261 -13.98 -13.59 -10.96
C GLU A 261 -13.02 -14.10 -9.89
N ARG A 262 -13.40 -14.01 -8.61
CA ARG A 262 -12.51 -14.20 -7.44
C ARG A 262 -11.76 -15.52 -7.46
N ASP A 263 -12.45 -16.63 -7.62
CA ASP A 263 -11.83 -17.96 -7.61
C ASP A 263 -10.87 -18.16 -8.79
N LEU A 264 -11.23 -17.64 -9.97
CA LEU A 264 -10.38 -17.72 -11.15
C LEU A 264 -9.14 -16.85 -10.99
N ALA A 265 -9.31 -15.61 -10.53
CA ALA A 265 -8.19 -14.67 -10.30
C ALA A 265 -7.18 -15.26 -9.29
N LYS A 266 -7.65 -15.76 -8.15
CA LYS A 266 -6.78 -16.36 -7.13
C LYS A 266 -6.07 -17.62 -7.61
N LYS A 267 -6.74 -18.50 -8.35
CA LYS A 267 -6.11 -19.67 -8.99
C LYS A 267 -5.06 -19.26 -10.02
N THR A 268 -5.33 -18.20 -10.78
CA THR A 268 -4.40 -17.69 -11.79
C THR A 268 -3.17 -17.07 -11.14
N ILE A 269 -3.33 -16.26 -10.08
CA ILE A 269 -2.22 -15.71 -9.29
C ILE A 269 -1.35 -16.85 -8.72
N LYS A 270 -1.99 -17.87 -8.16
CA LYS A 270 -1.26 -19.04 -7.64
C LYS A 270 -0.40 -19.70 -8.72
N LYS A 271 -0.99 -20.03 -9.87
CA LYS A 271 -0.28 -20.63 -11.00
C LYS A 271 0.83 -19.73 -11.55
N PHE A 272 0.60 -18.41 -11.59
CA PHE A 272 1.60 -17.45 -12.02
C PHE A 272 2.87 -17.56 -11.18
N PHE A 273 2.75 -17.52 -9.85
CA PHE A 273 3.89 -17.62 -8.96
C PHE A 273 4.51 -19.02 -8.91
N GLU A 274 3.70 -20.08 -9.04
CA GLU A 274 4.21 -21.46 -9.17
C GLU A 274 5.04 -21.62 -10.45
N GLY A 275 4.57 -21.05 -11.57
CA GLY A 275 5.28 -21.09 -12.85
C GLY A 275 6.61 -20.34 -12.86
N LEU A 276 6.70 -19.28 -12.06
CA LEU A 276 7.91 -18.46 -11.92
C LEU A 276 8.82 -18.90 -10.76
N ASP A 277 8.49 -19.99 -10.07
CA ASP A 277 9.26 -20.51 -8.92
C ASP A 277 9.41 -19.47 -7.79
N TYR A 278 8.27 -18.98 -7.29
CA TYR A 278 8.19 -18.08 -6.16
C TYR A 278 7.54 -18.76 -4.95
N SER A 279 8.01 -18.41 -3.77
CA SER A 279 7.34 -18.72 -2.49
C SER A 279 6.41 -17.58 -2.10
N LEU A 280 5.17 -17.91 -1.73
CA LEU A 280 4.22 -16.92 -1.20
C LEU A 280 4.23 -16.99 0.33
N LEU A 281 4.40 -15.85 0.95
CA LEU A 281 4.34 -15.67 2.40
C LEU A 281 3.19 -14.73 2.75
N ASN A 282 2.49 -15.02 3.82
CA ASN A 282 1.45 -14.14 4.33
C ASN A 282 1.87 -13.48 5.64
N ASN A 283 1.35 -12.30 5.86
CA ASN A 283 1.50 -11.58 7.11
C ASN A 283 0.22 -11.69 7.93
N THR A 284 0.26 -12.44 9.02
CA THR A 284 -0.91 -12.66 9.89
C THR A 284 -0.97 -11.73 11.09
N ASN A 285 0.13 -11.03 11.42
CA ASN A 285 0.23 -10.23 12.65
C ASN A 285 0.97 -8.89 12.47
N GLY A 286 1.31 -8.51 11.24
CA GLY A 286 2.01 -7.27 10.92
C GLY A 286 3.52 -7.27 11.22
N LEU A 287 4.08 -8.35 11.75
CA LEU A 287 5.49 -8.45 12.14
C LEU A 287 6.22 -9.61 11.47
N ASP A 288 5.55 -10.75 11.28
CA ASP A 288 6.14 -11.97 10.79
C ASP A 288 5.43 -12.45 9.52
N TYR A 289 6.21 -13.01 8.60
CA TYR A 289 5.71 -13.64 7.38
C TYR A 289 5.85 -15.15 7.48
N TYR A 290 4.75 -15.85 7.19
CA TYR A 290 4.67 -17.29 7.22
C TYR A 290 4.32 -17.86 5.84
N PRO A 291 4.76 -19.08 5.50
CA PRO A 291 4.38 -19.70 4.25
C PRO A 291 2.86 -19.69 4.05
N LEU A 292 2.41 -19.19 2.91
CA LEU A 292 1.01 -19.18 2.54
C LEU A 292 0.62 -20.56 2.00
N LEU A 293 -0.18 -21.29 2.78
CA LEU A 293 -0.57 -22.68 2.43
C LEU A 293 -1.52 -22.72 1.23
N ASP A 294 -2.46 -21.79 1.16
CA ASP A 294 -3.47 -21.78 0.09
C ASP A 294 -4.07 -20.38 -0.12
N ILE A 295 -3.63 -19.70 -1.16
CA ILE A 295 -4.14 -18.38 -1.57
C ILE A 295 -5.60 -18.44 -2.03
N THR A 296 -6.11 -19.61 -2.43
CA THR A 296 -7.50 -19.73 -2.95
C THR A 296 -8.56 -19.70 -1.85
N LYS A 297 -8.17 -19.87 -0.59
CA LYS A 297 -9.07 -19.67 0.56
C LYS A 297 -9.31 -18.19 0.80
N ASN A 298 -10.32 -17.87 1.63
CA ASN A 298 -10.58 -16.48 2.04
C ASN A 298 -9.32 -15.87 2.62
N TYR A 299 -8.79 -14.88 1.93
CA TYR A 299 -7.56 -14.19 2.29
C TYR A 299 -7.77 -12.68 2.25
N HIS A 300 -7.24 -12.01 3.25
CA HIS A 300 -7.26 -10.55 3.37
C HIS A 300 -5.91 -10.09 3.90
N GLY A 301 -5.21 -9.28 3.13
CA GLY A 301 -3.97 -8.64 3.55
C GLY A 301 -2.83 -8.74 2.53
N ASP A 302 -1.64 -8.43 3.02
CA ASP A 302 -0.44 -8.36 2.19
C ASP A 302 0.19 -9.75 2.00
N ILE A 303 0.58 -10.03 0.77
CA ILE A 303 1.34 -11.21 0.38
C ILE A 303 2.73 -10.76 -0.07
N LEU A 304 3.74 -11.41 0.48
CA LEU A 304 5.13 -11.27 0.06
C LEU A 304 5.50 -12.47 -0.80
N ALA A 305 5.77 -12.25 -2.07
CA ALA A 305 6.29 -13.26 -2.99
C ALA A 305 7.81 -13.09 -3.14
N ILE A 306 8.54 -14.13 -2.80
CA ILE A 306 10.01 -14.16 -2.88
C ILE A 306 10.49 -15.24 -3.84
N PRO A 307 11.48 -14.98 -4.71
CA PRO A 307 12.04 -15.98 -5.61
C PRO A 307 12.71 -17.10 -4.80
N ARG A 308 12.55 -18.34 -5.29
CA ARG A 308 13.25 -19.51 -4.74
C ARG A 308 14.64 -19.68 -5.32
#